data_6fdb8152f43705a3e6a17e20b591f128
#
_entry.id   6fdb8152f43705a3e6a17e20b591f128
#
_cell.length_a   1.000
_cell.length_b   1.000
_cell.length_c   1.000
_cell.angle_alpha   90.00
_cell.angle_beta   90.00
_cell.angle_gamma   90.00
#
_symmetry.space_group_name_H-M   'P 1'
#
loop_
_entity.id
_entity.type
_entity.pdbx_description
1 polymer ?
#
loop_
_entity_poly.entity_id
_entity_poly.type
_entity_poly.pdbx_seq_one_letter_code
_entity_poly.pdbx_strand_id
1 'polypeptide(L)'
;MADREEWKRQERQFIDRFFQEKVPEALGNEAASLCTEDTCIRYAQALFNTDDIAAVNNQGSNSFTLQTPSTIIQFRLTPLKTDILALANEIYGDLVPKVNLHDGFLLPVYSSKVISGQIHLFQPFPEEFPLEREKTTVTELGLFIAKAAFFEQPKACVKSDSWTSTAPELLYRLVQNNSLKIYAPELFDVVRRLQHKVYLLESLPRVLTHHDFSQVNILVNDTGNITGVIDFDEAGIEAFGMCIWGLYECFFGSMEAGKWSFYHEMPVLANAFWGSLWANTPPSLKREEAQTAIKVSLGIGVLNRYFIHGMVDKIDLSKKVHRLSLEYARGILPRIWE
;
A
#
# COMPACT_ATOMS: atom_id res chain seq x y z
N MET A 1 -12.80 10.92 -5.36
CA MET A 1 -12.93 10.42 -3.97
C MET A 1 -13.63 9.08 -4.01
N ALA A 2 -13.06 8.06 -3.36
CA ALA A 2 -13.86 6.88 -3.05
C ALA A 2 -15.07 7.35 -2.27
N ASP A 3 -16.28 6.89 -2.66
CA ASP A 3 -17.51 7.27 -1.99
C ASP A 3 -17.46 6.77 -0.54
N ARG A 4 -17.27 7.70 0.43
CA ARG A 4 -17.18 7.40 1.86
C ARG A 4 -18.41 6.66 2.38
N GLU A 5 -19.59 6.95 1.82
CA GLU A 5 -20.83 6.25 2.17
C GLU A 5 -20.85 4.83 1.59
N GLU A 6 -20.19 4.61 0.46
CA GLU A 6 -20.02 3.26 -0.09
C GLU A 6 -19.08 2.43 0.79
N TRP A 7 -18.00 3.02 1.31
CA TRP A 7 -17.10 2.36 2.26
C TRP A 7 -17.82 1.93 3.54
N LYS A 8 -18.60 2.81 4.15
CA LYS A 8 -19.38 2.49 5.36
C LYS A 8 -20.41 1.37 5.11
N ARG A 9 -21.05 1.35 3.95
CA ARG A 9 -21.97 0.27 3.57
C ARG A 9 -21.26 -1.05 3.35
N GLN A 10 -20.02 -1.03 2.92
CA GLN A 10 -19.21 -2.22 2.71
C GLN A 10 -18.67 -2.81 4.02
N GLU A 11 -18.57 -2.03 5.11
CA GLU A 11 -18.01 -2.46 6.39
C GLU A 11 -18.64 -3.74 6.92
N ARG A 12 -19.97 -3.78 7.08
CA ARG A 12 -20.68 -4.97 7.56
C ARG A 12 -20.47 -6.17 6.63
N GLN A 13 -20.40 -5.93 5.33
CA GLN A 13 -20.15 -6.98 4.34
C GLN A 13 -18.74 -7.58 4.50
N PHE A 14 -17.74 -6.79 4.88
CA PHE A 14 -16.39 -7.33 5.16
C PHE A 14 -16.40 -8.24 6.39
N ILE A 15 -17.06 -7.84 7.48
CA ILE A 15 -17.20 -8.66 8.69
C ILE A 15 -17.94 -9.95 8.38
N ASP A 16 -19.11 -9.85 7.72
CA ASP A 16 -19.92 -11.03 7.35
C ASP A 16 -19.11 -11.98 6.46
N ARG A 17 -18.41 -11.47 5.46
CA ARG A 17 -17.57 -12.27 4.57
C ARG A 17 -16.40 -12.92 5.32
N PHE A 18 -15.78 -12.20 6.26
CA PHE A 18 -14.70 -12.75 7.08
C PHE A 18 -15.15 -14.00 7.81
N PHE A 19 -16.28 -13.95 8.54
CA PHE A 19 -16.76 -15.07 9.34
C PHE A 19 -17.51 -16.13 8.55
N GLN A 20 -18.21 -15.79 7.46
CA GLN A 20 -19.04 -16.74 6.71
C GLN A 20 -18.27 -17.46 5.59
N GLU A 21 -17.24 -16.84 5.03
CA GLU A 21 -16.48 -17.42 3.92
C GLU A 21 -15.04 -17.73 4.31
N LYS A 22 -14.28 -16.74 4.80
CA LYS A 22 -12.82 -16.86 4.95
C LYS A 22 -12.38 -17.65 6.17
N VAL A 23 -13.03 -17.51 7.31
CA VAL A 23 -12.73 -18.30 8.51
C VAL A 23 -13.00 -19.78 8.26
N PRO A 24 -14.15 -20.20 7.67
CA PRO A 24 -14.37 -21.59 7.26
C PRO A 24 -13.34 -22.13 6.26
N GLU A 25 -12.93 -21.32 5.30
CA GLU A 25 -11.88 -21.67 4.32
C GLU A 25 -10.52 -21.91 5.01
N ALA A 26 -10.17 -21.09 6.00
CA ALA A 26 -8.90 -21.18 6.72
C ALA A 26 -8.84 -22.26 7.78
N LEU A 27 -9.91 -22.47 8.56
CA LEU A 27 -9.96 -23.36 9.73
C LEU A 27 -10.75 -24.66 9.49
N GLY A 28 -11.55 -24.74 8.43
CA GLY A 28 -12.57 -25.78 8.26
C GLY A 28 -13.84 -25.49 9.06
N ASN A 29 -14.98 -26.06 8.63
CA ASN A 29 -16.30 -25.73 9.17
C ASN A 29 -16.48 -25.99 10.67
N GLU A 30 -15.87 -27.04 11.19
CA GLU A 30 -15.99 -27.41 12.60
C GLU A 30 -15.32 -26.38 13.52
N ALA A 31 -14.05 -26.05 13.24
CA ALA A 31 -13.31 -25.05 14.00
C ALA A 31 -13.87 -23.62 13.78
N ALA A 32 -14.34 -23.33 12.57
CA ALA A 32 -14.98 -22.05 12.25
C ALA A 32 -16.24 -21.79 13.10
N SER A 33 -17.00 -22.83 13.45
CA SER A 33 -18.18 -22.68 14.32
C SER A 33 -17.85 -22.13 15.71
N LEU A 34 -16.61 -22.29 16.16
CA LEU A 34 -16.09 -21.77 17.42
C LEU A 34 -15.43 -20.38 17.27
N CYS A 35 -15.20 -19.92 16.04
CA CYS A 35 -14.56 -18.65 15.71
C CYS A 35 -15.59 -17.69 15.12
N THR A 36 -16.38 -17.06 15.96
CA THR A 36 -17.43 -16.11 15.59
C THR A 36 -17.05 -14.69 16.04
N GLU A 37 -17.75 -13.68 15.51
CA GLU A 37 -17.61 -12.29 15.95
C GLU A 37 -17.74 -12.18 17.49
N ASP A 38 -18.76 -12.83 18.08
CA ASP A 38 -19.02 -12.83 19.51
C ASP A 38 -17.89 -13.51 20.32
N THR A 39 -17.32 -14.63 19.82
CA THR A 39 -16.18 -15.27 20.51
C THR A 39 -14.90 -14.43 20.42
N CYS A 40 -14.67 -13.71 19.32
CA CYS A 40 -13.56 -12.75 19.20
C CYS A 40 -13.71 -11.60 20.20
N ILE A 41 -14.91 -11.01 20.30
CA ILE A 41 -15.20 -9.93 21.25
C ILE A 41 -14.99 -10.40 22.69
N ARG A 42 -15.56 -11.56 23.08
CA ARG A 42 -15.38 -12.12 24.44
C ARG A 42 -13.93 -12.43 24.76
N TYR A 43 -13.17 -12.95 23.80
CA TYR A 43 -11.74 -13.19 24.00
C TYR A 43 -11.00 -11.89 24.25
N ALA A 44 -11.26 -10.85 23.45
CA ALA A 44 -10.63 -9.55 23.59
C ALA A 44 -11.02 -8.88 24.92
N GLN A 45 -12.29 -8.97 25.36
CA GLN A 45 -12.76 -8.47 26.65
C GLN A 45 -12.00 -9.12 27.82
N ALA A 46 -11.85 -10.45 27.78
CA ALA A 46 -11.11 -11.18 28.79
C ALA A 46 -9.61 -10.82 28.78
N LEU A 47 -9.00 -10.71 27.59
CA LEU A 47 -7.57 -10.42 27.43
C LEU A 47 -7.20 -9.02 27.96
N PHE A 48 -8.03 -8.02 27.73
CA PHE A 48 -7.76 -6.61 28.09
C PHE A 48 -8.56 -6.15 29.32
N ASN A 49 -9.35 -7.03 29.91
CA ASN A 49 -10.21 -6.75 31.07
C ASN A 49 -11.04 -5.47 30.92
N THR A 50 -11.75 -5.35 29.79
CA THR A 50 -12.60 -4.20 29.46
C THR A 50 -13.79 -4.62 28.61
N ASP A 51 -14.94 -3.97 28.85
CA ASP A 51 -16.14 -4.11 28.02
C ASP A 51 -16.21 -3.03 26.91
N ASP A 52 -15.33 -2.02 26.96
CA ASP A 52 -15.25 -0.94 25.98
C ASP A 52 -14.44 -1.40 24.76
N ILE A 53 -15.06 -2.26 23.96
CA ILE A 53 -14.52 -2.85 22.75
C ILE A 53 -15.53 -2.74 21.62
N ALA A 54 -15.11 -2.23 20.47
CA ALA A 54 -15.91 -2.13 19.26
C ALA A 54 -15.13 -2.57 18.02
N ALA A 55 -15.83 -3.04 17.00
CA ALA A 55 -15.24 -3.25 15.68
C ALA A 55 -14.81 -1.89 15.09
N VAL A 56 -13.64 -1.86 14.45
CA VAL A 56 -13.20 -0.63 13.75
C VAL A 56 -14.02 -0.43 12.47
N ASN A 57 -14.21 0.82 12.07
CA ASN A 57 -14.98 1.17 10.86
C ASN A 57 -14.29 0.80 9.55
N ASN A 58 -13.01 0.46 9.56
CA ASN A 58 -12.26 0.07 8.36
C ASN A 58 -11.67 -1.33 8.57
N GLN A 59 -12.44 -2.34 8.21
CA GLN A 59 -12.03 -3.74 8.31
C GLN A 59 -11.11 -4.14 7.16
N GLY A 60 -10.03 -4.83 7.48
CA GLY A 60 -9.15 -5.47 6.50
C GLY A 60 -9.77 -6.72 5.88
N SER A 61 -9.25 -7.12 4.73
CA SER A 61 -9.72 -8.33 4.04
C SER A 61 -9.27 -9.64 4.72
N ASN A 62 -8.19 -9.62 5.50
CA ASN A 62 -7.54 -10.80 6.10
C ASN A 62 -7.60 -10.81 7.64
N SER A 63 -8.33 -9.86 8.23
CA SER A 63 -8.46 -9.75 9.68
C SER A 63 -9.83 -9.25 10.10
N PHE A 64 -10.27 -9.66 11.28
CA PHE A 64 -11.31 -8.98 12.04
C PHE A 64 -10.62 -8.11 13.10
N THR A 65 -10.86 -6.81 13.07
CA THR A 65 -10.17 -5.83 13.90
C THR A 65 -11.13 -5.18 14.89
N LEU A 66 -10.75 -5.22 16.15
CA LEU A 66 -11.42 -4.58 17.28
C LEU A 66 -10.55 -3.43 17.82
N GLN A 67 -11.17 -2.49 18.47
CA GLN A 67 -10.50 -1.37 19.13
C GLN A 67 -11.08 -1.13 20.54
N THR A 68 -10.17 -0.92 21.48
CA THR A 68 -10.43 -0.27 22.77
C THR A 68 -10.01 1.23 22.68
N PRO A 69 -10.19 2.05 23.69
CA PRO A 69 -9.67 3.44 23.68
C PRO A 69 -8.15 3.56 23.47
N SER A 70 -7.38 2.50 23.76
CA SER A 70 -5.91 2.55 23.69
C SER A 70 -5.25 1.46 22.85
N THR A 71 -6.02 0.44 22.42
CA THR A 71 -5.45 -0.77 21.82
C THR A 71 -6.24 -1.20 20.59
N ILE A 72 -5.55 -1.52 19.51
CA ILE A 72 -6.07 -2.23 18.34
C ILE A 72 -5.83 -3.72 18.55
N ILE A 73 -6.81 -4.56 18.25
CA ILE A 73 -6.76 -6.02 18.39
C ILE A 73 -7.16 -6.63 17.06
N GLN A 74 -6.29 -7.45 16.48
CA GLN A 74 -6.53 -8.09 15.18
C GLN A 74 -6.58 -9.61 15.31
N PHE A 75 -7.68 -10.21 14.88
CA PHE A 75 -7.84 -11.65 14.66
C PHE A 75 -7.55 -11.93 13.18
N ARG A 76 -6.50 -12.67 12.89
CA ARG A 76 -5.96 -12.77 11.54
C ARG A 76 -6.07 -14.17 10.95
N LEU A 77 -6.36 -14.26 9.65
CA LEU A 77 -6.36 -15.56 8.94
C LEU A 77 -4.95 -16.12 8.78
N THR A 78 -3.95 -15.24 8.66
CA THR A 78 -2.54 -15.60 8.50
C THR A 78 -1.68 -14.84 9.52
N PRO A 79 -0.60 -15.46 10.02
CA PRO A 79 0.35 -14.76 10.90
C PRO A 79 0.98 -13.56 10.23
N LEU A 80 1.26 -12.51 11.03
CA LEU A 80 2.04 -11.36 10.60
C LEU A 80 3.52 -11.75 10.35
N LYS A 81 4.13 -11.11 9.37
CA LYS A 81 5.58 -11.22 9.10
C LYS A 81 6.35 -10.39 10.14
N THR A 82 6.64 -10.99 11.30
CA THR A 82 7.23 -10.30 12.45
C THR A 82 8.63 -9.75 12.18
N ASP A 83 9.40 -10.38 11.30
CA ASP A 83 10.71 -9.91 10.83
C ASP A 83 10.59 -8.62 10.01
N ILE A 84 9.61 -8.54 9.13
CA ILE A 84 9.29 -7.32 8.35
C ILE A 84 8.83 -6.18 9.27
N LEU A 85 7.98 -6.49 10.24
CA LEU A 85 7.52 -5.50 11.21
C LEU A 85 8.66 -5.02 12.13
N ALA A 86 9.56 -5.90 12.54
CA ALA A 86 10.75 -5.52 13.32
C ALA A 86 11.64 -4.57 12.52
N LEU A 87 11.91 -4.88 11.25
CA LEU A 87 12.66 -3.99 10.35
C LEU A 87 11.94 -2.66 10.13
N ALA A 88 10.61 -2.67 9.93
CA ALA A 88 9.82 -1.45 9.78
C ALA A 88 9.91 -0.56 11.05
N ASN A 89 9.84 -1.17 12.24
CA ASN A 89 10.01 -0.45 13.50
C ASN A 89 11.44 0.11 13.66
N GLU A 90 12.47 -0.63 13.24
CA GLU A 90 13.86 -0.15 13.26
C GLU A 90 14.03 1.08 12.34
N ILE A 91 13.47 1.02 11.14
CA ILE A 91 13.57 2.11 10.16
C ILE A 91 12.75 3.32 10.59
N TYR A 92 11.47 3.12 10.92
CA TYR A 92 10.48 4.20 11.02
C TYR A 92 10.13 4.58 12.46
N GLY A 93 10.54 3.76 13.44
CA GLY A 93 10.28 4.03 14.86
C GLY A 93 8.79 4.03 15.19
N ASP A 94 8.33 5.05 15.91
CA ASP A 94 6.96 5.16 16.42
C ASP A 94 5.90 5.38 15.34
N LEU A 95 6.30 5.64 14.08
CA LEU A 95 5.36 5.69 12.94
C LEU A 95 4.81 4.31 12.57
N VAL A 96 5.45 3.23 13.01
CA VAL A 96 4.97 1.86 12.78
C VAL A 96 4.57 1.25 14.12
N PRO A 97 3.32 0.76 14.29
CA PRO A 97 2.89 0.22 15.56
C PRO A 97 3.66 -1.07 15.90
N LYS A 98 4.14 -1.15 17.15
CA LYS A 98 4.66 -2.40 17.69
C LYS A 98 3.52 -3.35 17.95
N VAL A 99 3.66 -4.59 17.51
CA VAL A 99 2.63 -5.63 17.68
C VAL A 99 3.07 -6.65 18.72
N ASN A 100 2.09 -7.14 19.51
CA ASN A 100 2.26 -8.24 20.45
C ASN A 100 1.36 -9.41 20.00
N LEU A 101 1.93 -10.60 19.89
CA LEU A 101 1.19 -11.82 19.64
C LEU A 101 0.57 -12.34 20.96
N HIS A 102 -0.66 -12.82 20.89
CA HIS A 102 -1.38 -13.42 22.01
C HIS A 102 -1.79 -14.85 21.66
N ASP A 103 -1.60 -15.75 22.61
CA ASP A 103 -1.94 -17.16 22.49
C ASP A 103 -3.36 -17.46 23.02
N GLY A 104 -3.88 -18.68 22.75
CA GLY A 104 -5.11 -19.17 23.35
C GLY A 104 -6.39 -18.87 22.53
N PHE A 105 -6.26 -18.46 21.28
CA PHE A 105 -7.37 -18.37 20.34
C PHE A 105 -7.10 -19.18 19.06
N LEU A 106 -8.15 -19.51 18.29
CA LEU A 106 -8.04 -20.34 17.08
C LEU A 106 -7.30 -19.63 15.94
N LEU A 107 -7.46 -18.33 15.84
CA LEU A 107 -6.73 -17.48 14.89
C LEU A 107 -5.53 -16.83 15.61
N PRO A 108 -4.45 -16.48 14.90
CA PRO A 108 -3.42 -15.58 15.40
C PRO A 108 -4.03 -14.26 15.86
N VAL A 109 -3.78 -13.85 17.10
CA VAL A 109 -4.29 -12.59 17.67
C VAL A 109 -3.13 -11.67 17.95
N TYR A 110 -3.22 -10.46 17.42
CA TYR A 110 -2.21 -9.43 17.64
C TYR A 110 -2.83 -8.19 18.28
N SER A 111 -2.07 -7.53 19.15
CA SER A 111 -2.44 -6.22 19.64
C SER A 111 -1.37 -5.19 19.36
N SER A 112 -1.79 -3.95 19.17
CA SER A 112 -0.92 -2.80 19.08
C SER A 112 -1.56 -1.59 19.75
N LYS A 113 -0.75 -0.58 20.08
CA LYS A 113 -1.25 0.70 20.59
C LYS A 113 -2.03 1.42 19.49
N VAL A 114 -3.13 2.08 19.86
CA VAL A 114 -3.81 3.02 18.97
C VAL A 114 -2.86 4.17 18.63
N ILE A 115 -2.65 4.39 17.33
CA ILE A 115 -1.89 5.54 16.84
C ILE A 115 -2.85 6.75 16.80
N SER A 116 -2.37 7.90 17.25
CA SER A 116 -3.13 9.15 17.17
C SER A 116 -3.30 9.58 15.70
N GLY A 117 -4.36 10.36 15.43
CA GLY A 117 -4.66 10.82 14.07
C GLY A 117 -5.79 10.04 13.43
N GLN A 118 -5.98 10.27 12.15
CA GLN A 118 -7.06 9.68 11.35
C GLN A 118 -6.46 9.10 10.06
N ILE A 119 -7.02 8.01 9.56
CA ILE A 119 -6.70 7.49 8.23
C ILE A 119 -6.90 8.61 7.20
N HIS A 120 -5.91 8.87 6.37
CA HIS A 120 -5.90 10.00 5.41
C HIS A 120 -7.15 10.00 4.51
N LEU A 121 -7.57 8.83 4.02
CA LEU A 121 -8.78 8.70 3.19
C LEU A 121 -10.03 9.25 3.88
N PHE A 122 -10.11 9.17 5.22
CA PHE A 122 -11.30 9.59 5.99
C PHE A 122 -11.23 11.02 6.51
N GLN A 123 -10.13 11.73 6.24
CA GLN A 123 -10.07 13.14 6.56
C GLN A 123 -11.14 13.93 5.79
N PRO A 124 -11.73 14.98 6.40
CA PRO A 124 -12.61 15.87 5.68
C PRO A 124 -11.90 16.51 4.48
N PHE A 125 -12.50 16.40 3.29
CA PHE A 125 -12.00 17.03 2.09
C PHE A 125 -12.95 18.17 1.74
N PRO A 126 -12.57 19.45 1.98
CA PRO A 126 -13.42 20.62 1.72
C PRO A 126 -13.63 20.82 0.21
N GLU A 127 -14.57 21.71 -0.17
CA GLU A 127 -14.80 22.07 -1.58
C GLU A 127 -13.53 22.68 -2.21
N GLU A 128 -12.84 23.54 -1.46
CA GLU A 128 -11.52 24.04 -1.86
C GLU A 128 -10.43 23.02 -1.50
N PHE A 129 -9.54 22.75 -2.45
CA PHE A 129 -8.45 21.78 -2.25
C PHE A 129 -7.57 22.21 -1.06
N PRO A 130 -7.37 21.35 -0.04
CA PRO A 130 -6.64 21.71 1.18
C PRO A 130 -5.11 21.67 0.96
N LEU A 131 -4.60 22.54 0.07
CA LEU A 131 -3.25 22.50 -0.47
C LEU A 131 -2.15 22.38 0.60
N GLU A 132 -2.19 23.21 1.64
CA GLU A 132 -1.12 23.21 2.65
C GLU A 132 -1.10 21.92 3.47
N ARG A 133 -2.28 21.36 3.76
CA ARG A 133 -2.40 20.07 4.44
C ARG A 133 -1.84 18.93 3.56
N GLU A 134 -2.28 18.85 2.32
CA GLU A 134 -1.83 17.81 1.38
C GLU A 134 -0.33 17.94 1.06
N LYS A 135 0.16 19.18 0.94
CA LYS A 135 1.59 19.46 0.75
C LYS A 135 2.43 19.02 1.95
N THR A 136 1.94 19.22 3.19
CA THR A 136 2.58 18.69 4.40
C THR A 136 2.65 17.18 4.33
N THR A 137 1.55 16.50 4.03
CA THR A 137 1.49 15.04 3.93
C THR A 137 2.47 14.49 2.91
N VAL A 138 2.48 15.02 1.68
CA VAL A 138 3.40 14.49 0.64
C VAL A 138 4.87 14.82 0.94
N THR A 139 5.15 15.93 1.63
CA THR A 139 6.51 16.25 2.09
C THR A 139 7.00 15.21 3.10
N GLU A 140 6.19 14.84 4.07
CA GLU A 140 6.53 13.81 5.05
C GLU A 140 6.58 12.40 4.46
N LEU A 141 5.74 12.10 3.44
CA LEU A 141 5.87 10.85 2.69
C LEU A 141 7.21 10.76 1.94
N GLY A 142 7.69 11.88 1.40
CA GLY A 142 9.04 11.97 0.81
C GLY A 142 10.14 11.64 1.82
N LEU A 143 10.05 12.20 3.03
CA LEU A 143 10.97 11.89 4.13
C LEU A 143 10.86 10.42 4.56
N PHE A 144 9.64 9.91 4.72
CA PHE A 144 9.39 8.51 5.10
C PHE A 144 10.04 7.54 4.12
N ILE A 145 9.81 7.70 2.81
CA ILE A 145 10.40 6.83 1.78
C ILE A 145 11.93 6.96 1.77
N ALA A 146 12.45 8.19 1.86
CA ALA A 146 13.89 8.45 1.86
C ALA A 146 14.62 7.72 3.01
N LYS A 147 13.98 7.62 4.17
CA LYS A 147 14.57 7.01 5.38
C LYS A 147 14.96 5.55 5.14
N ALA A 148 14.18 4.78 4.38
CA ALA A 148 14.49 3.39 4.06
C ALA A 148 15.84 3.24 3.34
N ALA A 149 16.29 4.23 2.56
CA ALA A 149 17.55 4.17 1.83
C ALA A 149 18.81 4.13 2.71
N PHE A 150 18.70 4.47 4.00
CA PHE A 150 19.79 4.35 4.98
C PHE A 150 19.86 2.96 5.65
N PHE A 151 18.89 2.10 5.36
CA PHE A 151 18.76 0.74 5.88
C PHE A 151 18.78 -0.26 4.74
N GLU A 152 19.82 -0.18 3.89
CA GLU A 152 19.98 -1.09 2.77
C GLU A 152 20.10 -2.54 3.26
N GLN A 153 19.28 -3.41 2.67
CA GLN A 153 19.27 -4.83 2.97
C GLN A 153 20.17 -5.61 2.00
N PRO A 154 20.81 -6.69 2.46
CA PRO A 154 21.55 -7.58 1.58
C PRO A 154 20.69 -8.08 0.40
N LYS A 155 21.24 -8.14 -0.80
CA LYS A 155 20.53 -8.67 -1.98
C LYS A 155 19.97 -10.08 -1.77
N ALA A 156 20.58 -10.87 -0.89
CA ALA A 156 20.08 -12.21 -0.51
C ALA A 156 18.74 -12.17 0.24
N CYS A 157 18.34 -11.03 0.82
CA CYS A 157 17.05 -10.85 1.45
C CYS A 157 15.90 -10.59 0.44
N VAL A 158 16.24 -10.31 -0.82
CA VAL A 158 15.26 -10.14 -1.90
C VAL A 158 14.73 -11.51 -2.30
N LYS A 159 13.43 -11.73 -2.15
CA LYS A 159 12.78 -12.99 -2.52
C LYS A 159 12.75 -13.15 -4.04
N SER A 160 12.73 -14.41 -4.51
CA SER A 160 12.66 -14.74 -5.94
C SER A 160 11.35 -14.28 -6.60
N ASP A 161 10.28 -14.16 -5.83
CA ASP A 161 8.96 -13.69 -6.23
C ASP A 161 8.73 -12.20 -5.96
N SER A 162 9.76 -11.46 -5.51
CA SER A 162 9.68 -10.02 -5.30
C SER A 162 9.45 -9.26 -6.62
N TRP A 163 8.89 -8.06 -6.52
CA TRP A 163 8.65 -7.20 -7.69
C TRP A 163 9.95 -6.85 -8.43
N THR A 164 11.05 -6.69 -7.68
CA THR A 164 12.37 -6.48 -8.27
C THR A 164 12.85 -7.69 -9.05
N SER A 165 12.75 -8.89 -8.47
CA SER A 165 13.24 -10.12 -9.09
C SER A 165 12.42 -10.54 -10.31
N THR A 166 11.11 -10.31 -10.28
CA THR A 166 10.18 -10.67 -11.36
C THR A 166 10.02 -9.60 -12.43
N ALA A 167 10.59 -8.40 -12.24
CA ALA A 167 10.47 -7.29 -13.18
C ALA A 167 10.86 -7.62 -14.64
N PRO A 168 11.99 -8.32 -14.92
CA PRO A 168 12.34 -8.66 -16.29
C PRO A 168 11.31 -9.56 -16.96
N GLU A 169 10.79 -10.56 -16.26
CA GLU A 169 9.76 -11.48 -16.77
C GLU A 169 8.41 -10.76 -16.97
N LEU A 170 8.00 -9.91 -16.00
CA LEU A 170 6.81 -9.07 -16.13
C LEU A 170 6.85 -8.23 -17.42
N LEU A 171 7.95 -7.53 -17.64
CA LEU A 171 8.13 -6.68 -18.81
C LEU A 171 8.17 -7.48 -20.11
N TYR A 172 8.84 -8.63 -20.11
CA TYR A 172 8.85 -9.54 -21.26
C TYR A 172 7.43 -9.96 -21.65
N ARG A 173 6.62 -10.44 -20.70
CA ARG A 173 5.23 -10.85 -20.93
C ARG A 173 4.36 -9.69 -21.42
N LEU A 174 4.49 -8.50 -20.81
CA LEU A 174 3.75 -7.31 -21.24
C LEU A 174 4.07 -6.89 -22.68
N VAL A 175 5.33 -7.01 -23.11
CA VAL A 175 5.72 -6.72 -24.51
C VAL A 175 5.13 -7.75 -25.48
N GLN A 176 4.85 -8.98 -25.04
CA GLN A 176 4.15 -9.99 -25.85
C GLN A 176 2.62 -9.83 -25.84
N ASN A 177 2.09 -8.99 -24.95
CA ASN A 177 0.65 -8.81 -24.78
C ASN A 177 0.03 -8.01 -25.93
N ASN A 178 -0.60 -8.71 -26.88
CA ASN A 178 -1.24 -8.07 -28.04
C ASN A 178 -2.43 -7.18 -27.63
N SER A 179 -3.15 -7.51 -26.56
CA SER A 179 -4.25 -6.67 -26.09
C SER A 179 -3.76 -5.35 -25.51
N LEU A 180 -2.57 -5.29 -24.91
CA LEU A 180 -1.95 -4.04 -24.49
C LEU A 180 -1.65 -3.14 -25.68
N LYS A 181 -1.08 -3.69 -26.78
CA LYS A 181 -0.81 -2.94 -28.02
C LYS A 181 -2.07 -2.37 -28.65
N ILE A 182 -3.19 -3.11 -28.56
CA ILE A 182 -4.46 -2.70 -29.18
C ILE A 182 -5.17 -1.67 -28.31
N TYR A 183 -5.27 -1.92 -27.00
CA TYR A 183 -6.11 -1.12 -26.11
C TYR A 183 -5.38 0.05 -25.45
N ALA A 184 -4.04 0.00 -25.36
CA ALA A 184 -3.23 1.06 -24.74
C ALA A 184 -1.83 1.15 -25.40
N PRO A 185 -1.74 1.55 -26.67
CA PRO A 185 -0.46 1.64 -27.39
C PRO A 185 0.52 2.59 -26.71
N GLU A 186 0.03 3.67 -26.10
CA GLU A 186 0.84 4.61 -25.32
C GLU A 186 1.54 3.95 -24.13
N LEU A 187 0.86 3.02 -23.45
CA LEU A 187 1.47 2.24 -22.35
C LEU A 187 2.46 1.20 -22.87
N PHE A 188 2.16 0.62 -24.03
CA PHE A 188 3.06 -0.34 -24.65
C PHE A 188 4.45 0.28 -24.92
N ASP A 189 4.50 1.52 -25.39
CA ASP A 189 5.77 2.23 -25.60
C ASP A 189 6.51 2.51 -24.29
N VAL A 190 5.79 2.85 -23.21
CA VAL A 190 6.38 3.01 -21.87
C VAL A 190 6.94 1.68 -21.37
N VAL A 191 6.19 0.58 -21.50
CA VAL A 191 6.65 -0.78 -21.11
C VAL A 191 7.92 -1.17 -21.85
N ARG A 192 8.01 -0.91 -23.15
CA ARG A 192 9.24 -1.15 -23.93
C ARG A 192 10.41 -0.34 -23.41
N ARG A 193 10.19 0.93 -23.09
CA ARG A 193 11.23 1.79 -22.50
C ARG A 193 11.70 1.26 -21.16
N LEU A 194 10.79 0.81 -20.30
CA LEU A 194 11.11 0.18 -19.03
C LEU A 194 11.91 -1.11 -19.23
N GLN A 195 11.52 -1.96 -20.19
CA GLN A 195 12.23 -3.20 -20.51
C GLN A 195 13.70 -2.93 -20.89
N HIS A 196 13.97 -1.92 -21.69
CA HIS A 196 15.34 -1.54 -22.04
C HIS A 196 16.16 -0.99 -20.89
N LYS A 197 15.53 -0.55 -19.81
CA LYS A 197 16.18 0.09 -18.66
C LYS A 197 16.08 -0.72 -17.36
N VAL A 198 15.44 -1.89 -17.36
CA VAL A 198 15.20 -2.69 -16.15
C VAL A 198 16.48 -3.08 -15.41
N TYR A 199 17.60 -3.23 -16.13
CA TYR A 199 18.91 -3.49 -15.54
C TYR A 199 19.36 -2.40 -14.54
N LEU A 200 18.83 -1.17 -14.64
CA LEU A 200 19.15 -0.08 -13.72
C LEU A 200 18.67 -0.36 -12.29
N LEU A 201 17.69 -1.24 -12.10
CA LEU A 201 17.28 -1.66 -10.76
C LEU A 201 18.43 -2.25 -9.94
N GLU A 202 19.44 -2.84 -10.60
CA GLU A 202 20.61 -3.41 -9.93
C GLU A 202 21.50 -2.36 -9.26
N SER A 203 21.44 -1.11 -9.70
CA SER A 203 22.20 0.01 -9.13
C SER A 203 21.55 0.62 -7.89
N LEU A 204 20.29 0.25 -7.59
CA LEU A 204 19.55 0.79 -6.46
C LEU A 204 19.75 -0.07 -5.21
N PRO A 205 19.80 0.54 -4.01
CA PRO A 205 19.78 -0.21 -2.76
C PRO A 205 18.49 -1.02 -2.64
N ARG A 206 18.58 -2.17 -1.98
CA ARG A 206 17.44 -3.01 -1.62
C ARG A 206 16.93 -2.56 -0.27
N VAL A 207 15.68 -2.14 -0.22
CA VAL A 207 15.09 -1.51 0.96
C VAL A 207 13.74 -2.10 1.28
N LEU A 208 13.33 -1.98 2.55
CA LEU A 208 11.96 -2.28 2.93
C LEU A 208 11.00 -1.39 2.15
N THR A 209 10.06 -2.01 1.46
CA THR A 209 9.09 -1.37 0.57
C THR A 209 7.67 -1.80 0.97
N HIS A 210 6.81 -0.82 1.20
CA HIS A 210 5.39 -1.03 1.47
C HIS A 210 4.66 -1.23 0.14
N HIS A 211 4.22 -2.45 -0.17
CA HIS A 211 3.58 -2.75 -1.46
C HIS A 211 2.14 -2.22 -1.59
N ASP A 212 1.50 -1.86 -0.48
CA ASP A 212 0.16 -1.23 -0.45
C ASP A 212 0.23 0.18 0.17
N PHE A 213 1.05 1.05 -0.43
CA PHE A 213 1.29 2.41 0.06
C PHE A 213 0.16 3.35 -0.38
N SER A 214 -0.99 3.25 0.28
CA SER A 214 -2.24 3.93 -0.07
C SER A 214 -2.81 4.77 1.08
N GLN A 215 -3.77 5.64 0.79
CA GLN A 215 -4.40 6.55 1.76
C GLN A 215 -5.07 5.84 2.95
N VAL A 216 -5.45 4.56 2.79
CA VAL A 216 -6.06 3.78 3.88
C VAL A 216 -5.04 3.30 4.91
N ASN A 217 -3.76 3.30 4.55
CA ASN A 217 -2.65 2.80 5.37
C ASN A 217 -1.80 3.93 5.98
N ILE A 218 -2.16 5.19 5.71
CA ILE A 218 -1.46 6.38 6.22
C ILE A 218 -2.37 7.11 7.21
N LEU A 219 -1.90 7.29 8.45
CA LEU A 219 -2.57 8.09 9.48
C LEU A 219 -1.93 9.47 9.53
N VAL A 220 -2.77 10.48 9.63
CA VAL A 220 -2.35 11.89 9.69
C VAL A 220 -3.14 12.65 10.75
N ASN A 221 -2.57 13.75 11.22
CA ASN A 221 -3.30 14.72 12.05
C ASN A 221 -4.02 15.77 11.17
N ASP A 222 -4.71 16.71 11.80
CA ASP A 222 -5.52 17.74 11.10
C ASP A 222 -4.67 18.70 10.24
N THR A 223 -3.36 18.79 10.48
CA THR A 223 -2.44 19.62 9.71
C THR A 223 -1.71 18.86 8.60
N GLY A 224 -2.00 17.55 8.44
CA GLY A 224 -1.44 16.69 7.41
C GLY A 224 -0.11 16.01 7.81
N ASN A 225 0.38 16.19 9.05
CA ASN A 225 1.57 15.46 9.48
C ASN A 225 1.25 13.98 9.66
N ILE A 226 2.14 13.11 9.19
CA ILE A 226 2.02 11.67 9.33
C ILE A 226 2.21 11.27 10.79
N THR A 227 1.24 10.57 11.34
CA THR A 227 1.27 10.04 12.71
C THR A 227 1.49 8.54 12.74
N GLY A 228 1.25 7.85 11.60
CA GLY A 228 1.51 6.43 11.48
C GLY A 228 1.37 5.89 10.07
N VAL A 229 2.05 4.77 9.84
CA VAL A 229 1.92 3.93 8.64
C VAL A 229 1.65 2.51 9.11
N ILE A 230 0.59 1.91 8.60
CA ILE A 230 0.09 0.60 9.03
C ILE A 230 0.03 -0.38 7.86
N ASP A 231 -0.25 -1.65 8.16
CA ASP A 231 -0.45 -2.73 7.19
C ASP A 231 0.77 -3.07 6.34
N PHE A 232 1.86 -3.48 7.00
CA PHE A 232 3.09 -3.97 6.34
C PHE A 232 3.00 -5.45 5.89
N ASP A 233 1.81 -6.06 5.82
CA ASP A 233 1.64 -7.47 5.48
C ASP A 233 2.25 -7.85 4.13
N GLU A 234 2.01 -7.01 3.13
CA GLU A 234 2.53 -7.22 1.77
C GLU A 234 3.94 -6.64 1.58
N ALA A 235 4.48 -5.97 2.61
CA ALA A 235 5.81 -5.36 2.50
C ALA A 235 6.91 -6.40 2.21
N GLY A 236 7.91 -5.96 1.47
CA GLY A 236 9.04 -6.78 1.05
C GLY A 236 10.30 -5.96 0.83
N ILE A 237 11.39 -6.64 0.47
CA ILE A 237 12.68 -6.00 0.16
C ILE A 237 12.78 -5.81 -1.35
N GLU A 238 12.77 -4.54 -1.79
CA GLU A 238 12.71 -4.16 -3.20
C GLU A 238 13.75 -3.11 -3.57
N ALA A 239 13.92 -2.86 -4.85
CA ALA A 239 14.71 -1.73 -5.33
C ALA A 239 14.07 -0.42 -4.87
N PHE A 240 14.89 0.51 -4.35
CA PHE A 240 14.43 1.80 -3.82
C PHE A 240 13.54 2.56 -4.83
N GLY A 241 12.45 3.12 -4.34
CA GLY A 241 11.51 3.91 -5.15
C GLY A 241 10.29 3.13 -5.64
N MET A 242 10.23 1.80 -5.44
CA MET A 242 9.16 0.96 -5.98
C MET A 242 7.78 1.27 -5.38
N CYS A 243 7.67 1.76 -4.14
CA CYS A 243 6.40 2.16 -3.51
C CYS A 243 5.91 3.57 -3.92
N ILE A 244 6.70 4.35 -4.66
CA ILE A 244 6.33 5.73 -5.05
C ILE A 244 5.06 5.76 -5.93
N TRP A 245 4.66 4.64 -6.55
CA TRP A 245 3.39 4.54 -7.28
C TRP A 245 2.20 5.02 -6.44
N GLY A 246 2.20 4.75 -5.13
CA GLY A 246 1.12 5.15 -4.22
C GLY A 246 0.92 6.66 -4.12
N LEU A 247 2.00 7.45 -4.25
CA LEU A 247 1.91 8.91 -4.27
C LEU A 247 1.11 9.38 -5.51
N TYR A 248 1.43 8.81 -6.66
CA TYR A 248 0.74 9.15 -7.90
C TYR A 248 -0.73 8.73 -7.87
N GLU A 249 -1.03 7.51 -7.38
CA GLU A 249 -2.42 7.03 -7.28
C GLU A 249 -3.24 7.83 -6.29
N CYS A 250 -2.70 8.06 -5.09
CA CYS A 250 -3.51 8.41 -3.93
C CYS A 250 -3.42 9.88 -3.53
N PHE A 251 -2.28 10.53 -3.82
CA PHE A 251 -2.00 11.87 -3.30
C PHE A 251 -1.87 12.93 -4.40
N PHE A 252 -1.62 12.53 -5.65
CA PHE A 252 -1.49 13.48 -6.76
C PHE A 252 -2.72 13.53 -7.66
N GLY A 253 -3.67 12.64 -7.49
CA GLY A 253 -4.87 12.55 -8.30
C GLY A 253 -6.00 11.78 -7.64
N SER A 254 -7.12 11.69 -8.32
CA SER A 254 -8.29 10.95 -7.88
C SER A 254 -8.99 10.22 -9.03
N MET A 255 -9.76 9.19 -8.64
CA MET A 255 -10.65 8.47 -9.55
C MET A 255 -12.07 9.06 -9.41
N GLU A 256 -12.59 9.69 -10.48
CA GLU A 256 -13.95 10.23 -10.51
C GLU A 256 -14.72 9.64 -11.68
N ALA A 257 -15.89 9.11 -11.41
CA ALA A 257 -16.77 8.48 -12.40
C ALA A 257 -16.05 7.44 -13.30
N GLY A 258 -15.08 6.71 -12.75
CA GLY A 258 -14.32 5.68 -13.47
C GLY A 258 -13.20 6.21 -14.38
N LYS A 259 -12.90 7.51 -14.29
CA LYS A 259 -11.78 8.17 -14.96
C LYS A 259 -10.82 8.72 -13.91
N TRP A 260 -9.55 8.34 -14.02
CA TRP A 260 -8.51 8.87 -13.15
C TRP A 260 -7.88 10.13 -13.73
N SER A 261 -7.63 11.14 -12.89
CA SER A 261 -6.97 12.39 -13.27
C SER A 261 -6.14 12.97 -12.14
N PHE A 262 -5.08 13.71 -12.52
CA PHE A 262 -4.30 14.50 -11.56
C PHE A 262 -5.10 15.67 -11.02
N TYR A 263 -4.85 16.04 -9.76
CA TYR A 263 -5.29 17.32 -9.21
C TYR A 263 -4.63 18.48 -9.96
N HIS A 264 -5.30 19.63 -9.97
CA HIS A 264 -4.72 20.86 -10.52
C HIS A 264 -3.42 21.23 -9.78
N GLU A 265 -3.37 20.97 -8.50
CA GLU A 265 -2.26 21.24 -7.57
C GLU A 265 -1.12 20.23 -7.66
N MET A 266 -1.26 19.16 -8.47
CA MET A 266 -0.25 18.10 -8.62
C MET A 266 1.17 18.62 -8.79
N PRO A 267 1.48 19.64 -9.62
CA PRO A 267 2.85 20.13 -9.78
C PRO A 267 3.46 20.64 -8.47
N VAL A 268 2.66 21.29 -7.63
CA VAL A 268 3.09 21.80 -6.32
C VAL A 268 3.36 20.65 -5.36
N LEU A 269 2.45 19.67 -5.32
CA LEU A 269 2.55 18.48 -4.47
C LEU A 269 3.76 17.63 -4.88
N ALA A 270 3.93 17.38 -6.18
CA ALA A 270 5.05 16.62 -6.70
C ALA A 270 6.40 17.30 -6.40
N ASN A 271 6.49 18.62 -6.55
CA ASN A 271 7.69 19.37 -6.19
C ASN A 271 8.00 19.25 -4.69
N ALA A 272 6.99 19.33 -3.83
CA ALA A 272 7.18 19.19 -2.38
C ALA A 272 7.66 17.77 -2.01
N PHE A 273 7.03 16.74 -2.59
CA PHE A 273 7.42 15.34 -2.40
C PHE A 273 8.85 15.07 -2.87
N TRP A 274 9.15 15.36 -4.15
CA TRP A 274 10.47 15.10 -4.73
C TRP A 274 11.56 15.92 -4.07
N GLY A 275 11.27 17.18 -3.72
CA GLY A 275 12.18 18.03 -2.97
C GLY A 275 12.55 17.43 -1.61
N SER A 276 11.55 16.96 -0.86
CA SER A 276 11.76 16.27 0.42
C SER A 276 12.53 14.96 0.25
N LEU A 277 12.14 14.14 -0.72
CA LEU A 277 12.82 12.86 -1.01
C LEU A 277 14.31 13.10 -1.28
N TRP A 278 14.65 13.99 -2.22
CA TRP A 278 16.04 14.25 -2.58
C TRP A 278 16.84 14.91 -1.47
N ALA A 279 16.23 15.79 -0.68
CA ALA A 279 16.90 16.40 0.46
C ALA A 279 17.35 15.36 1.49
N ASN A 280 16.55 14.28 1.64
CA ASN A 280 16.69 13.30 2.72
C ASN A 280 17.22 11.93 2.27
N THR A 281 17.58 11.73 1.01
CA THR A 281 18.22 10.48 0.53
C THR A 281 19.74 10.55 0.63
N PRO A 282 20.45 9.39 0.71
CA PRO A 282 21.90 9.32 0.63
C PRO A 282 22.44 9.99 -0.65
N PRO A 283 23.68 10.57 -0.62
CA PRO A 283 24.28 11.21 -1.78
C PRO A 283 24.39 10.31 -3.04
N SER A 284 24.52 9.01 -2.85
CA SER A 284 24.57 8.02 -3.95
C SER A 284 23.30 8.01 -4.81
N LEU A 285 22.14 8.31 -4.22
CA LEU A 285 20.85 8.37 -4.92
C LEU A 285 20.55 9.72 -5.57
N LYS A 286 21.37 10.74 -5.33
CA LYS A 286 21.20 12.08 -5.92
C LYS A 286 21.81 12.22 -7.31
N ARG A 287 22.53 11.21 -7.80
CA ARG A 287 23.11 11.19 -9.14
C ARG A 287 22.02 10.99 -10.20
N GLU A 288 22.19 11.58 -11.36
CA GLU A 288 21.24 11.51 -12.48
C GLU A 288 20.88 10.07 -12.89
N GLU A 289 21.89 9.19 -12.92
CA GLU A 289 21.69 7.77 -13.21
C GLU A 289 20.80 7.08 -12.16
N ALA A 290 21.02 7.38 -10.88
CA ALA A 290 20.19 6.85 -9.80
C ALA A 290 18.76 7.40 -9.85
N GLN A 291 18.58 8.68 -10.18
CA GLN A 291 17.26 9.27 -10.40
C GLN A 291 16.52 8.58 -11.56
N THR A 292 17.23 8.27 -12.64
CA THR A 292 16.67 7.48 -13.74
C THR A 292 16.28 6.06 -13.28
N ALA A 293 17.14 5.42 -12.51
CA ALA A 293 16.86 4.09 -11.94
C ALA A 293 15.62 4.10 -11.02
N ILE A 294 15.45 5.14 -10.20
CA ILE A 294 14.27 5.31 -9.32
C ILE A 294 12.99 5.49 -10.16
N LYS A 295 13.05 6.22 -11.27
CA LYS A 295 11.90 6.31 -12.20
C LYS A 295 11.56 4.95 -12.81
N VAL A 296 12.56 4.13 -13.14
CA VAL A 296 12.33 2.74 -13.57
C VAL A 296 11.68 1.92 -12.46
N SER A 297 12.19 2.02 -11.23
CA SER A 297 11.63 1.32 -10.07
C SER A 297 10.17 1.71 -9.82
N LEU A 298 9.85 3.00 -9.82
CA LEU A 298 8.48 3.51 -9.75
C LEU A 298 7.59 2.91 -10.86
N GLY A 299 8.08 2.88 -12.12
CA GLY A 299 7.33 2.30 -13.24
C GLY A 299 7.04 0.81 -13.04
N ILE A 300 8.00 0.04 -12.52
CA ILE A 300 7.80 -1.37 -12.16
C ILE A 300 6.76 -1.49 -11.03
N GLY A 301 6.80 -0.61 -10.03
CA GLY A 301 5.79 -0.56 -8.97
C GLY A 301 4.38 -0.36 -9.53
N VAL A 302 4.19 0.60 -10.44
CA VAL A 302 2.91 0.83 -11.14
C VAL A 302 2.45 -0.41 -11.90
N LEU A 303 3.35 -1.07 -12.64
CA LEU A 303 3.01 -2.27 -13.40
C LEU A 303 2.58 -3.43 -12.49
N ASN A 304 3.30 -3.68 -11.40
CA ASN A 304 2.93 -4.73 -10.44
C ASN A 304 1.60 -4.42 -9.74
N ARG A 305 1.31 -3.14 -9.45
CA ARG A 305 0.05 -2.74 -8.81
C ARG A 305 -1.16 -2.93 -9.71
N TYR A 306 -1.05 -2.62 -10.99
CA TYR A 306 -2.22 -2.55 -11.88
C TYR A 306 -2.35 -3.70 -12.86
N PHE A 307 -1.27 -4.34 -13.28
CA PHE A 307 -1.37 -5.49 -14.20
C PHE A 307 -1.58 -6.81 -13.45
N ILE A 308 -2.60 -6.85 -12.61
CA ILE A 308 -3.05 -7.99 -11.80
C ILE A 308 -4.16 -8.79 -12.51
N HIS A 309 -4.63 -9.87 -11.90
CA HIS A 309 -5.77 -10.69 -12.38
C HIS A 309 -5.64 -11.17 -13.82
N GLY A 310 -4.41 -11.50 -14.26
CA GLY A 310 -4.13 -12.00 -15.61
C GLY A 310 -3.98 -10.92 -16.67
N MET A 311 -4.02 -9.63 -16.30
CA MET A 311 -3.82 -8.52 -17.26
C MET A 311 -2.44 -8.51 -17.92
N VAL A 312 -1.44 -9.13 -17.29
CA VAL A 312 -0.09 -9.28 -17.87
C VAL A 312 -0.14 -10.01 -19.22
N ASP A 313 -1.00 -11.03 -19.32
CA ASP A 313 -1.12 -11.85 -20.55
C ASP A 313 -2.23 -11.35 -21.47
N LYS A 314 -3.37 -10.92 -20.89
CA LYS A 314 -4.53 -10.49 -21.66
C LYS A 314 -5.37 -9.45 -20.92
N ILE A 315 -5.57 -8.31 -21.53
CA ILE A 315 -6.52 -7.30 -21.06
C ILE A 315 -7.92 -7.65 -21.56
N ASP A 316 -8.86 -7.72 -20.63
CA ASP A 316 -10.27 -7.99 -20.91
C ASP A 316 -11.12 -6.80 -20.44
N LEU A 317 -11.52 -5.95 -21.36
CA LEU A 317 -12.29 -4.73 -21.07
C LEU A 317 -13.74 -5.00 -20.61
N SER A 318 -14.23 -6.24 -20.65
CA SER A 318 -15.51 -6.60 -20.02
C SER A 318 -15.41 -6.57 -18.49
N LYS A 319 -14.21 -6.84 -17.93
CA LYS A 319 -13.96 -6.83 -16.50
C LYS A 319 -13.75 -5.40 -15.98
N LYS A 320 -14.54 -5.01 -14.96
CA LYS A 320 -14.44 -3.68 -14.32
C LYS A 320 -13.02 -3.43 -13.78
N VAL A 321 -12.41 -4.43 -13.12
CA VAL A 321 -11.06 -4.31 -12.56
C VAL A 321 -10.01 -4.01 -13.62
N HIS A 322 -10.08 -4.65 -14.81
CA HIS A 322 -9.13 -4.39 -15.89
C HIS A 322 -9.28 -2.96 -16.45
N ARG A 323 -10.52 -2.46 -16.58
CA ARG A 323 -10.76 -1.08 -17.03
C ARG A 323 -10.19 -0.07 -16.04
N LEU A 324 -10.47 -0.22 -14.75
CA LEU A 324 -9.97 0.70 -13.70
C LEU A 324 -8.45 0.66 -13.61
N SER A 325 -7.85 -0.53 -13.59
CA SER A 325 -6.39 -0.68 -13.57
C SER A 325 -5.73 -0.02 -14.78
N LEU A 326 -6.34 -0.15 -15.96
CA LEU A 326 -5.83 0.48 -17.18
C LEU A 326 -5.91 2.02 -17.11
N GLU A 327 -7.00 2.58 -16.52
CA GLU A 327 -7.14 4.02 -16.31
C GLU A 327 -6.05 4.57 -15.39
N TYR A 328 -5.76 3.91 -14.26
CA TYR A 328 -4.64 4.31 -13.39
C TYR A 328 -3.30 4.25 -14.13
N ALA A 329 -3.03 3.14 -14.80
CA ALA A 329 -1.77 2.97 -15.52
C ALA A 329 -1.58 4.04 -16.62
N ARG A 330 -2.64 4.37 -17.38
CA ARG A 330 -2.64 5.43 -18.39
C ARG A 330 -2.39 6.81 -17.83
N GLY A 331 -2.97 7.10 -16.68
CA GLY A 331 -2.75 8.38 -16.02
C GLY A 331 -1.32 8.53 -15.50
N ILE A 332 -0.76 7.48 -14.90
CA ILE A 332 0.49 7.55 -14.12
C ILE A 332 1.72 7.27 -14.97
N LEU A 333 1.76 6.15 -15.71
CA LEU A 333 2.99 5.67 -16.36
C LEU A 333 3.64 6.66 -17.34
N PRO A 334 2.91 7.40 -18.20
CA PRO A 334 3.54 8.36 -19.10
C PRO A 334 4.25 9.50 -18.36
N ARG A 335 3.74 9.91 -17.20
CA ARG A 335 4.25 11.03 -16.40
C ARG A 335 5.54 10.73 -15.63
N ILE A 336 5.90 9.46 -15.49
CA ILE A 336 7.14 9.06 -14.80
C ILE A 336 8.40 9.69 -15.46
N TRP A 337 8.34 9.93 -16.76
CA TRP A 337 9.47 10.44 -17.53
C TRP A 337 9.47 11.96 -17.72
N GLU A 338 8.38 12.62 -17.36
CA GLU A 338 8.27 14.07 -17.34
C GLU A 338 8.87 14.62 -16.03
#